data_773a13df4b585bd700c9cfadb569466c
#
_entry.id   773a13df4b585bd700c9cfadb569466c
#
_cell.length_a   1.000
_cell.length_b   1.000
_cell.length_c   1.000
_cell.angle_alpha   90.00
_cell.angle_beta   90.00
_cell.angle_gamma   90.00
#
_symmetry.space_group_name_H-M   'P 1'
#
loop_
_entity.id
_entity.type
_entity.pdbx_description
1 polymer ?
#
loop_
_entity_poly.entity_id
_entity_poly.type
_entity_poly.pdbx_seq_one_letter_code
_entity_poly.pdbx_strand_id
1 'polypeptide(L)'
;SFTQQGGLDHVVSRGPRRGAGLDFHLANKPEAIGKRGWDMVVMHGYSTLDAEKPRDPAKLIATSKQMADVLRGKNPKVALYLMATWSRADETYPEKGAWAGKPIETMARDVRVAYDKAAAAAGAKAVIPVGESWTRAMQTGVADPNPYDGIEAGKLDLWTYDRYHASTHGYYLEALVIFGSVTGRDPRALGDNECSAFELGISRAEAKALQQVAFD
;
A
#
# COMPACT_ATOMS: atom_id res chain seq x y z
N SER A 1 -13.16 -11.09 6.31
CA SER A 1 -12.47 -10.17 5.38
C SER A 1 -13.46 -9.18 4.77
N PHE A 2 -12.99 -8.03 4.33
CA PHE A 2 -13.83 -6.99 3.67
C PHE A 2 -14.62 -7.53 2.48
N THR A 3 -14.02 -8.40 1.68
CA THR A 3 -14.68 -9.00 0.52
C THR A 3 -15.88 -9.86 0.93
N GLN A 4 -15.77 -10.67 1.97
CA GLN A 4 -16.89 -11.48 2.47
C GLN A 4 -18.02 -10.61 3.03
N GLN A 5 -17.71 -9.58 3.83
CA GLN A 5 -18.71 -8.63 4.31
C GLN A 5 -19.35 -7.84 3.17
N GLY A 6 -18.58 -7.48 2.16
CA GLY A 6 -19.08 -6.86 0.93
C GLY A 6 -19.87 -7.83 0.02
N GLY A 7 -20.09 -9.08 0.41
CA GLY A 7 -20.82 -10.07 -0.42
C GLY A 7 -20.05 -10.47 -1.69
N LEU A 8 -18.71 -10.44 -1.65
CA LEU A 8 -17.83 -10.85 -2.74
C LEU A 8 -17.18 -12.19 -2.40
N ASP A 9 -17.22 -13.11 -3.33
CA ASP A 9 -16.52 -14.39 -3.22
C ASP A 9 -15.17 -14.30 -3.95
N HIS A 10 -14.09 -14.20 -3.18
CA HIS A 10 -12.74 -14.11 -3.70
C HIS A 10 -11.82 -15.14 -3.04
N VAL A 11 -11.08 -15.88 -3.87
CA VAL A 11 -9.96 -16.69 -3.39
C VAL A 11 -8.71 -15.84 -3.36
N VAL A 12 -8.25 -15.50 -2.16
CA VAL A 12 -7.08 -14.64 -1.94
C VAL A 12 -5.85 -15.50 -1.64
N SER A 13 -4.75 -15.22 -2.33
CA SER A 13 -3.43 -15.78 -1.99
C SER A 13 -2.43 -14.65 -1.75
N ARG A 14 -1.55 -14.83 -0.79
CA ARG A 14 -0.51 -13.86 -0.43
C ARG A 14 0.86 -14.45 -0.64
N GLY A 15 1.78 -13.62 -1.14
CA GLY A 15 3.20 -13.96 -1.29
C GLY A 15 4.12 -12.96 -0.60
N PRO A 16 3.86 -12.55 0.68
CA PRO A 16 4.69 -11.57 1.33
C PRO A 16 6.04 -12.19 1.73
N ARG A 17 7.10 -11.38 1.62
CA ARG A 17 8.38 -11.63 2.26
C ARG A 17 8.96 -10.31 2.73
N ARG A 18 9.34 -10.23 4.01
CA ARG A 18 9.93 -9.03 4.60
C ARG A 18 11.22 -8.65 3.85
N GLY A 19 11.36 -7.37 3.49
CA GLY A 19 12.53 -6.84 2.79
C GLY A 19 12.71 -7.31 1.35
N ALA A 20 11.67 -7.87 0.72
CA ALA A 20 11.72 -8.34 -0.66
C ALA A 20 10.95 -7.42 -1.60
N GLY A 21 11.58 -7.05 -2.70
CA GLY A 21 10.93 -6.39 -3.83
C GLY A 21 10.41 -7.38 -4.88
N LEU A 22 9.91 -6.87 -6.00
CA LEU A 22 9.44 -7.70 -7.12
C LEU A 22 10.57 -8.54 -7.74
N ASP A 23 11.80 -8.03 -7.77
CA ASP A 23 13.01 -8.73 -8.20
C ASP A 23 13.22 -10.04 -7.43
N PHE A 24 13.07 -10.01 -6.10
CA PHE A 24 13.17 -11.20 -5.28
C PHE A 24 12.12 -12.25 -5.66
N HIS A 25 10.87 -11.84 -5.87
CA HIS A 25 9.78 -12.75 -6.20
C HIS A 25 9.95 -13.35 -7.60
N LEU A 26 10.42 -12.57 -8.56
CA LEU A 26 10.74 -13.03 -9.91
C LEU A 26 11.86 -14.09 -9.90
N ALA A 27 12.91 -13.86 -9.11
CA ALA A 27 14.07 -14.77 -9.04
C ALA A 27 13.79 -16.05 -8.24
N ASN A 28 13.00 -15.96 -7.14
CA ASN A 28 12.92 -17.05 -6.16
C ASN A 28 11.56 -17.75 -6.11
N LYS A 29 10.51 -17.19 -6.72
CA LYS A 29 9.15 -17.74 -6.66
C LYS A 29 8.40 -17.71 -8.00
N PRO A 30 9.06 -17.98 -9.14
CA PRO A 30 8.39 -17.91 -10.44
C PRO A 30 7.21 -18.90 -10.56
N GLU A 31 7.33 -20.08 -9.93
CA GLU A 31 6.26 -21.08 -9.91
C GLU A 31 5.03 -20.60 -9.13
N ALA A 32 5.22 -19.95 -7.98
CA ALA A 32 4.12 -19.44 -7.17
C ALA A 32 3.36 -18.32 -7.91
N ILE A 33 4.09 -17.44 -8.60
CA ILE A 33 3.54 -16.36 -9.42
C ILE A 33 2.77 -16.94 -10.60
N GLY A 34 3.37 -17.92 -11.29
CA GLY A 34 2.80 -18.53 -12.49
C GLY A 34 1.91 -19.75 -12.26
N LYS A 35 1.68 -20.20 -11.01
CA LYS A 35 0.98 -21.45 -10.69
C LYS A 35 -0.49 -21.45 -11.10
N ARG A 36 -1.13 -20.27 -11.08
CA ARG A 36 -2.54 -20.09 -11.44
C ARG A 36 -2.68 -18.96 -12.45
N GLY A 37 -3.69 -19.02 -13.29
CA GLY A 37 -4.17 -17.87 -14.03
C GLY A 37 -4.93 -16.93 -13.10
N TRP A 38 -4.21 -16.00 -12.47
CA TRP A 38 -4.83 -15.00 -11.58
C TRP A 38 -5.74 -14.08 -12.37
N ASP A 39 -6.91 -13.75 -11.84
CA ASP A 39 -7.82 -12.77 -12.43
C ASP A 39 -7.38 -11.34 -12.09
N MET A 40 -6.78 -11.17 -10.90
CA MET A 40 -6.32 -9.88 -10.39
C MET A 40 -5.06 -10.05 -9.55
N VAL A 41 -4.12 -9.13 -9.72
CA VAL A 41 -2.89 -9.08 -8.91
C VAL A 41 -2.64 -7.66 -8.45
N VAL A 42 -2.43 -7.49 -7.14
CA VAL A 42 -1.92 -6.27 -6.52
C VAL A 42 -0.48 -6.51 -6.12
N MET A 43 0.43 -5.63 -6.53
CA MET A 43 1.85 -5.77 -6.25
C MET A 43 2.51 -4.43 -5.93
N HIS A 44 3.58 -4.48 -5.13
CA HIS A 44 4.43 -3.33 -4.83
C HIS A 44 5.90 -3.72 -4.79
N GLY A 45 6.78 -2.76 -5.02
CA GLY A 45 8.23 -2.91 -4.89
C GLY A 45 8.74 -2.46 -3.52
N TYR A 46 10.02 -2.10 -3.47
CA TYR A 46 10.60 -1.48 -2.28
C TYR A 46 9.96 -0.11 -1.99
N SER A 47 9.73 0.19 -0.72
CA SER A 47 9.14 1.47 -0.30
C SER A 47 10.01 2.67 -0.65
N THR A 48 11.34 2.49 -0.72
CA THR A 48 12.30 3.52 -1.18
C THR A 48 12.52 3.49 -2.69
N LEU A 49 11.72 2.70 -3.47
CA LEU A 49 11.83 2.42 -4.90
C LEU A 49 12.94 1.44 -5.26
N ASP A 50 14.10 1.58 -4.65
CA ASP A 50 15.24 0.66 -4.72
C ASP A 50 15.90 0.60 -3.33
N ALA A 51 16.29 -0.61 -2.89
CA ALA A 51 16.92 -0.83 -1.59
C ALA A 51 18.36 -0.30 -1.53
N GLU A 52 19.08 -0.33 -2.68
CA GLU A 52 20.48 0.10 -2.77
C GLU A 52 20.62 1.56 -3.23
N LYS A 53 19.66 2.02 -4.03
CA LYS A 53 19.60 3.37 -4.59
C LYS A 53 18.25 4.01 -4.29
N PRO A 54 18.00 4.44 -3.06
CA PRO A 54 16.75 5.08 -2.70
C PRO A 54 16.37 6.21 -3.67
N ARG A 55 15.08 6.32 -4.00
CA ARG A 55 14.49 7.26 -4.97
C ARG A 55 14.71 6.93 -6.44
N ASP A 56 15.54 5.92 -6.80
CA ASP A 56 15.69 5.50 -8.20
C ASP A 56 14.54 4.57 -8.61
N PRO A 57 13.67 4.94 -9.57
CA PRO A 57 12.54 4.14 -9.99
C PRO A 57 12.91 3.02 -10.98
N ALA A 58 14.15 2.95 -11.47
CA ALA A 58 14.51 2.07 -12.57
C ALA A 58 14.21 0.60 -12.27
N LYS A 59 14.57 0.13 -11.08
CA LYS A 59 14.31 -1.25 -10.64
C LYS A 59 12.81 -1.54 -10.56
N LEU A 60 12.03 -0.64 -9.96
CA LEU A 60 10.56 -0.76 -9.88
C LEU A 60 9.94 -0.88 -11.28
N ILE A 61 10.33 -0.01 -12.21
CA ILE A 61 9.79 0.02 -13.57
C ILE A 61 10.11 -1.30 -14.29
N ALA A 62 11.39 -1.73 -14.26
CA ALA A 62 11.83 -2.94 -14.93
C ALA A 62 11.15 -4.20 -14.38
N THR A 63 11.13 -4.35 -13.05
CA THR A 63 10.56 -5.53 -12.39
C THR A 63 9.04 -5.59 -12.47
N SER A 64 8.36 -4.45 -12.46
CA SER A 64 6.90 -4.39 -12.70
C SER A 64 6.53 -4.86 -14.09
N LYS A 65 7.31 -4.45 -15.12
CA LYS A 65 7.11 -4.95 -16.48
C LYS A 65 7.34 -6.47 -16.57
N GLN A 66 8.46 -6.97 -16.04
CA GLN A 66 8.76 -8.39 -16.04
C GLN A 66 7.69 -9.21 -15.34
N MET A 67 7.18 -8.74 -14.18
CA MET A 67 6.10 -9.39 -13.47
C MET A 67 4.81 -9.43 -14.30
N ALA A 68 4.48 -8.34 -14.97
CA ALA A 68 3.34 -8.27 -15.86
C ALA A 68 3.44 -9.27 -17.02
N ASP A 69 4.61 -9.42 -17.64
CA ASP A 69 4.86 -10.36 -18.71
C ASP A 69 4.66 -11.82 -18.24
N VAL A 70 5.18 -12.18 -17.06
CA VAL A 70 5.01 -13.51 -16.46
C VAL A 70 3.52 -13.80 -16.17
N LEU A 71 2.81 -12.86 -15.57
CA LEU A 71 1.40 -13.04 -15.20
C LEU A 71 0.50 -13.14 -16.44
N ARG A 72 0.71 -12.29 -17.44
CA ARG A 72 -0.03 -12.34 -18.71
C ARG A 72 0.25 -13.59 -19.53
N GLY A 73 1.44 -14.16 -19.41
CA GLY A 73 1.75 -15.46 -20.01
C GLY A 73 0.86 -16.60 -19.48
N LYS A 74 0.26 -16.44 -18.29
CA LYS A 74 -0.67 -17.42 -17.69
C LYS A 74 -2.14 -17.02 -17.84
N ASN A 75 -2.44 -15.73 -17.75
CA ASN A 75 -3.76 -15.17 -18.00
C ASN A 75 -3.63 -13.83 -18.72
N PRO A 76 -3.83 -13.77 -20.05
CA PRO A 76 -3.74 -12.51 -20.80
C PRO A 76 -4.74 -11.44 -20.35
N LYS A 77 -5.80 -11.82 -19.62
CA LYS A 77 -6.84 -10.92 -19.12
C LYS A 77 -6.61 -10.48 -17.66
N VAL A 78 -5.47 -10.85 -17.03
CA VAL A 78 -5.19 -10.48 -15.64
C VAL A 78 -5.25 -8.97 -15.44
N ALA A 79 -6.01 -8.54 -14.43
CA ALA A 79 -6.06 -7.15 -14.01
C ALA A 79 -4.89 -6.87 -13.06
N LEU A 80 -3.93 -6.05 -13.50
CA LEU A 80 -2.75 -5.71 -12.71
C LEU A 80 -2.93 -4.36 -12.03
N TYR A 81 -2.64 -4.30 -10.75
CA TYR A 81 -2.61 -3.08 -9.95
C TYR A 81 -1.24 -2.93 -9.30
N LEU A 82 -0.71 -1.73 -9.30
CA LEU A 82 0.45 -1.37 -8.50
C LEU A 82 -0.01 -0.58 -7.28
N MET A 83 0.56 -0.86 -6.12
CA MET A 83 0.22 -0.17 -4.87
C MET A 83 1.36 0.78 -4.50
N ALA A 84 1.14 2.08 -4.61
CA ALA A 84 2.07 3.10 -4.15
C ALA A 84 2.02 3.16 -2.62
N THR A 85 3.16 2.91 -1.97
CA THR A 85 3.28 2.83 -0.52
C THR A 85 3.33 4.22 0.14
N TRP A 86 3.20 4.25 1.45
CA TRP A 86 3.23 5.45 2.30
C TRP A 86 4.62 6.05 2.47
N SER A 87 4.66 7.30 2.94
CA SER A 87 5.90 7.93 3.41
C SER A 87 6.41 7.24 4.66
N ARG A 88 7.69 6.95 4.70
CA ARG A 88 8.38 6.39 5.87
C ARG A 88 8.90 7.52 6.73
N ALA A 89 8.54 7.52 8.00
CA ALA A 89 9.01 8.54 8.94
C ALA A 89 10.52 8.41 9.20
N ASP A 90 11.08 7.19 9.20
CA ASP A 90 12.50 6.91 9.33
C ASP A 90 13.36 7.37 8.14
N GLU A 91 12.75 7.62 6.99
CA GLU A 91 13.42 8.19 5.81
C GLU A 91 13.26 9.71 5.69
N THR A 92 12.35 10.29 6.48
CA THR A 92 11.99 11.71 6.35
C THR A 92 12.53 12.56 7.50
N TYR A 93 12.40 12.10 8.75
CA TYR A 93 12.79 12.89 9.92
C TYR A 93 14.26 12.76 10.33
N PRO A 94 14.89 11.56 10.35
CA PRO A 94 16.31 11.44 10.64
C PRO A 94 17.17 12.03 9.53
N GLU A 95 18.31 12.63 9.92
CA GLU A 95 19.25 13.30 9.00
C GLU A 95 19.79 12.42 7.87
N LYS A 96 19.86 11.11 8.10
CA LYS A 96 20.38 10.13 7.12
C LYS A 96 19.32 9.56 6.18
N GLY A 97 18.07 9.92 6.35
CA GLY A 97 16.98 9.45 5.49
C GLY A 97 17.07 9.99 4.07
N ALA A 98 16.60 9.23 3.09
CA ALA A 98 16.66 9.65 1.69
C ALA A 98 15.75 10.86 1.37
N TRP A 99 14.79 11.16 2.25
CA TRP A 99 13.93 12.35 2.20
C TRP A 99 14.14 13.27 3.40
N ALA A 100 15.29 13.19 4.05
CA ALA A 100 15.60 14.02 5.24
C ALA A 100 15.35 15.51 4.98
N GLY A 101 14.69 16.16 5.95
CA GLY A 101 14.37 17.59 5.90
C GLY A 101 13.31 17.98 4.88
N LYS A 102 12.61 17.02 4.25
CA LYS A 102 11.45 17.29 3.38
C LYS A 102 10.16 17.15 4.19
N PRO A 103 9.06 17.83 3.78
CA PRO A 103 7.73 17.52 4.30
C PRO A 103 7.39 16.05 4.14
N ILE A 104 6.70 15.47 5.13
CA ILE A 104 6.42 14.01 5.18
C ILE A 104 5.70 13.51 3.91
N GLU A 105 4.83 14.30 3.32
CA GLU A 105 4.09 13.95 2.10
C GLU A 105 4.95 13.88 0.83
N THR A 106 6.18 14.41 0.89
CA THR A 106 7.07 14.46 -0.30
C THR A 106 7.45 13.05 -0.77
N MET A 107 7.74 12.14 0.17
CA MET A 107 8.09 10.77 -0.19
C MET A 107 6.93 10.07 -0.88
N ALA A 108 5.70 10.16 -0.35
CA ALA A 108 4.53 9.54 -0.97
C ALA A 108 4.29 10.07 -2.39
N ARG A 109 4.46 11.37 -2.61
CA ARG A 109 4.35 11.99 -3.93
C ARG A 109 5.41 11.50 -4.91
N ASP A 110 6.68 11.43 -4.49
CA ASP A 110 7.78 10.93 -5.32
C ASP A 110 7.57 9.45 -5.66
N VAL A 111 7.14 8.65 -4.68
CA VAL A 111 6.79 7.24 -4.85
C VAL A 111 5.64 7.12 -5.85
N ARG A 112 4.58 7.91 -5.74
CA ARG A 112 3.45 7.89 -6.67
C ARG A 112 3.90 8.16 -8.11
N VAL A 113 4.73 9.16 -8.34
CA VAL A 113 5.26 9.48 -9.69
C VAL A 113 6.05 8.29 -10.27
N ALA A 114 6.82 7.59 -9.44
CA ALA A 114 7.55 6.39 -9.86
C ALA A 114 6.61 5.22 -10.20
N TYR A 115 5.56 5.04 -9.40
CA TYR A 115 4.56 3.99 -9.62
C TYR A 115 3.69 4.26 -10.86
N ASP A 116 3.40 5.52 -11.19
CA ASP A 116 2.70 5.87 -12.44
C ASP A 116 3.53 5.47 -13.67
N LYS A 117 4.86 5.71 -13.63
CA LYS A 117 5.78 5.26 -14.68
C LYS A 117 5.83 3.74 -14.78
N ALA A 118 5.91 3.05 -13.64
CA ALA A 118 5.93 1.59 -13.59
C ALA A 118 4.59 1.00 -14.08
N ALA A 119 3.47 1.62 -13.74
CA ALA A 119 2.14 1.21 -14.19
C ALA A 119 2.01 1.35 -15.71
N ALA A 120 2.49 2.45 -16.29
CA ALA A 120 2.52 2.63 -17.74
C ALA A 120 3.38 1.55 -18.43
N ALA A 121 4.58 1.27 -17.90
CA ALA A 121 5.48 0.26 -18.44
C ALA A 121 4.93 -1.17 -18.34
N ALA A 122 4.22 -1.48 -17.25
CA ALA A 122 3.60 -2.77 -16.99
C ALA A 122 2.21 -2.91 -17.64
N GLY A 123 1.61 -1.85 -18.18
CA GLY A 123 0.22 -1.84 -18.63
C GLY A 123 -0.74 -2.16 -17.48
N ALA A 124 -0.47 -1.65 -16.28
CA ALA A 124 -1.33 -1.86 -15.13
C ALA A 124 -2.65 -1.08 -15.28
N LYS A 125 -3.71 -1.62 -14.68
CA LYS A 125 -5.06 -1.03 -14.71
C LYS A 125 -5.12 0.27 -13.92
N ALA A 126 -4.44 0.31 -12.76
CA ALA A 126 -4.35 1.48 -11.92
C ALA A 126 -3.19 1.39 -10.92
N VAL A 127 -2.83 2.55 -10.34
CA VAL A 127 -2.02 2.66 -9.13
C VAL A 127 -2.94 2.89 -7.95
N ILE A 128 -2.84 2.04 -6.93
CA ILE A 128 -3.62 2.13 -5.70
C ILE A 128 -2.96 3.18 -4.80
N PRO A 129 -3.68 4.24 -4.36
CA PRO A 129 -3.10 5.45 -3.77
C PRO A 129 -2.96 5.34 -2.23
N VAL A 130 -2.27 4.31 -1.72
CA VAL A 130 -2.12 4.14 -0.26
C VAL A 130 -1.34 5.29 0.37
N GLY A 131 -0.25 5.74 -0.28
CA GLY A 131 0.57 6.85 0.21
C GLY A 131 -0.20 8.17 0.29
N GLU A 132 -1.06 8.43 -0.67
CA GLU A 132 -1.92 9.62 -0.69
C GLU A 132 -2.98 9.55 0.43
N SER A 133 -3.56 8.37 0.67
CA SER A 133 -4.53 8.19 1.76
C SER A 133 -3.88 8.38 3.13
N TRP A 134 -2.63 7.93 3.33
CA TRP A 134 -1.87 8.23 4.54
C TRP A 134 -1.63 9.73 4.70
N THR A 135 -1.22 10.40 3.63
CA THR A 135 -1.03 11.87 3.62
C THR A 135 -2.33 12.58 3.98
N ARG A 136 -3.46 12.13 3.44
CA ARG A 136 -4.78 12.67 3.77
C ARG A 136 -5.13 12.47 5.25
N ALA A 137 -4.89 11.28 5.80
CA ALA A 137 -5.11 11.01 7.22
C ALA A 137 -4.37 12.02 8.13
N MET A 138 -3.13 12.37 7.77
CA MET A 138 -2.36 13.39 8.47
C MET A 138 -2.92 14.79 8.28
N GLN A 139 -3.26 15.17 7.04
CA GLN A 139 -3.79 16.49 6.71
C GLN A 139 -5.16 16.78 7.32
N THR A 140 -5.98 15.74 7.50
CA THR A 140 -7.32 15.87 8.12
C THR A 140 -7.29 15.70 9.64
N GLY A 141 -6.10 15.49 10.23
CA GLY A 141 -5.94 15.35 11.68
C GLY A 141 -6.37 13.99 12.23
N VAL A 142 -6.67 13.01 11.38
CA VAL A 142 -6.96 11.62 11.79
C VAL A 142 -5.69 10.92 12.28
N ALA A 143 -4.55 11.20 11.64
CA ALA A 143 -3.27 10.63 12.03
C ALA A 143 -2.24 11.71 12.35
N ASP A 144 -1.28 11.36 13.18
CA ASP A 144 -0.14 12.22 13.49
C ASP A 144 0.88 12.17 12.36
N PRO A 145 1.37 13.33 11.86
CA PRO A 145 2.38 13.36 10.82
C PRO A 145 3.79 13.03 11.30
N ASN A 146 4.11 13.28 12.60
CA ASN A 146 5.47 13.15 13.12
C ASN A 146 5.56 12.28 14.38
N PRO A 147 5.85 10.98 14.23
CA PRO A 147 5.90 10.08 15.38
C PRO A 147 7.16 10.24 16.25
N TYR A 148 8.06 11.17 15.93
CA TYR A 148 9.31 11.40 16.68
C TYR A 148 9.18 12.45 17.79
N ASP A 149 8.20 13.34 17.74
CA ASP A 149 7.90 14.33 18.78
C ASP A 149 6.74 13.91 19.71
N GLY A 150 6.25 12.69 19.53
CA GLY A 150 5.14 12.10 20.27
C GLY A 150 3.85 12.16 19.47
N ILE A 151 2.92 11.27 19.81
CA ILE A 151 1.60 11.23 19.15
C ILE A 151 0.66 12.18 19.88
N GLU A 152 0.12 13.15 19.17
CA GLU A 152 -0.85 14.12 19.71
C GLU A 152 -2.14 13.40 20.14
N ALA A 153 -2.70 13.82 21.28
CA ALA A 153 -3.91 13.21 21.81
C ALA A 153 -5.07 13.24 20.79
N GLY A 154 -5.68 12.08 20.57
CA GLY A 154 -6.78 11.89 19.62
C GLY A 154 -6.35 11.61 18.17
N LYS A 155 -5.05 11.64 17.86
CA LYS A 155 -4.53 11.23 16.56
C LYS A 155 -4.00 9.80 16.59
N LEU A 156 -4.01 9.16 15.43
CA LEU A 156 -3.51 7.80 15.25
C LEU A 156 -2.03 7.81 14.87
N ASP A 157 -1.25 6.86 15.41
CA ASP A 157 0.06 6.50 14.88
C ASP A 157 -0.12 5.46 13.77
N LEU A 158 0.16 5.83 12.53
CA LEU A 158 0.06 4.90 11.42
C LEU A 158 1.31 4.01 11.26
N TRP A 159 2.42 4.33 11.93
CA TRP A 159 3.64 3.52 11.89
C TRP A 159 3.77 2.65 13.14
N THR A 160 4.57 1.58 13.03
CA THR A 160 5.06 0.83 14.19
C THR A 160 6.25 1.55 14.83
N TYR A 161 6.81 0.93 15.90
CA TYR A 161 7.98 1.44 16.63
C TYR A 161 9.20 1.70 15.74
N ASP A 162 9.35 1.00 14.62
CA ASP A 162 10.47 1.17 13.69
C ASP A 162 10.31 2.34 12.72
N ARG A 163 9.18 3.03 12.78
CA ARG A 163 8.84 4.20 11.94
C ARG A 163 8.86 3.94 10.43
N TYR A 164 8.89 2.67 10.08
CA TYR A 164 8.92 2.12 8.73
C TYR A 164 7.64 1.35 8.39
N HIS A 165 7.39 0.28 9.14
CA HIS A 165 6.22 -0.57 8.89
C HIS A 165 4.94 0.10 9.39
N ALA A 166 3.84 -0.25 8.78
CA ALA A 166 2.53 0.21 9.22
C ALA A 166 2.15 -0.40 10.58
N SER A 167 1.49 0.40 11.41
CA SER A 167 0.77 -0.07 12.59
C SER A 167 -0.49 -0.83 12.18
N THR A 168 -1.22 -1.34 13.16
CA THR A 168 -2.55 -1.94 12.92
C THR A 168 -3.49 -0.98 12.18
N HIS A 169 -3.51 0.31 12.57
CA HIS A 169 -4.32 1.35 11.90
C HIS A 169 -3.81 1.62 10.47
N GLY A 170 -2.50 1.67 10.28
CA GLY A 170 -1.90 1.88 8.97
C GLY A 170 -2.20 0.75 7.99
N TYR A 171 -2.09 -0.51 8.42
CA TYR A 171 -2.47 -1.66 7.58
C TYR A 171 -3.98 -1.76 7.36
N TYR A 172 -4.80 -1.34 8.31
CA TYR A 172 -6.24 -1.27 8.13
C TYR A 172 -6.61 -0.24 7.05
N LEU A 173 -6.00 0.95 7.09
CA LEU A 173 -6.17 1.97 6.05
C LEU A 173 -5.71 1.46 4.68
N GLU A 174 -4.53 0.84 4.58
CA GLU A 174 -4.06 0.19 3.34
C GLU A 174 -5.10 -0.79 2.79
N ALA A 175 -5.64 -1.66 3.64
CA ALA A 175 -6.62 -2.67 3.23
C ALA A 175 -7.92 -2.05 2.72
N LEU A 176 -8.40 -0.96 3.33
CA LEU A 176 -9.58 -0.20 2.88
C LEU A 176 -9.35 0.43 1.51
N VAL A 177 -8.18 1.04 1.28
CA VAL A 177 -7.82 1.68 0.00
C VAL A 177 -7.71 0.62 -1.10
N ILE A 178 -7.08 -0.53 -0.81
CA ILE A 178 -7.03 -1.65 -1.76
C ILE A 178 -8.45 -2.14 -2.07
N PHE A 179 -9.29 -2.35 -1.04
CA PHE A 179 -10.68 -2.80 -1.22
C PHE A 179 -11.46 -1.87 -2.13
N GLY A 180 -11.45 -0.57 -1.87
CA GLY A 180 -12.11 0.42 -2.71
C GLY A 180 -11.60 0.42 -4.14
N SER A 181 -10.27 0.42 -4.32
CA SER A 181 -9.62 0.50 -5.62
C SER A 181 -9.87 -0.73 -6.51
N VAL A 182 -9.87 -1.93 -5.93
CA VAL A 182 -10.00 -3.17 -6.72
C VAL A 182 -11.44 -3.60 -6.93
N THR A 183 -12.34 -3.26 -6.01
CA THR A 183 -13.76 -3.66 -6.07
C THR A 183 -14.67 -2.57 -6.63
N GLY A 184 -14.21 -1.31 -6.63
CA GLY A 184 -15.05 -0.13 -6.95
C GLY A 184 -16.12 0.16 -5.90
N ARG A 185 -16.05 -0.47 -4.72
CA ARG A 185 -17.02 -0.28 -3.63
C ARG A 185 -16.56 0.81 -2.68
N ASP A 186 -17.51 1.56 -2.16
CA ASP A 186 -17.28 2.55 -1.12
C ASP A 186 -16.84 1.86 0.19
N PRO A 187 -15.63 2.14 0.72
CA PRO A 187 -15.18 1.55 1.98
C PRO A 187 -16.09 1.88 3.17
N ARG A 188 -16.81 3.01 3.14
CA ARG A 188 -17.74 3.44 4.19
C ARG A 188 -18.98 2.54 4.28
N ALA A 189 -19.33 1.85 3.20
CA ALA A 189 -20.42 0.89 3.19
C ALA A 189 -20.15 -0.36 4.04
N LEU A 190 -18.90 -0.59 4.48
CA LEU A 190 -18.55 -1.63 5.45
C LEU A 190 -19.15 -1.32 6.84
N GLY A 191 -19.37 -0.04 7.16
CA GLY A 191 -19.92 0.42 8.41
C GLY A 191 -18.94 0.37 9.58
N ASP A 192 -19.35 0.93 10.71
CA ASP A 192 -18.53 1.03 11.92
C ASP A 192 -18.48 -0.25 12.76
N ASN A 193 -19.31 -1.25 12.43
CA ASN A 193 -19.31 -2.59 13.02
C ASN A 193 -18.53 -3.61 12.15
N GLU A 194 -17.59 -3.15 11.33
CA GLU A 194 -16.80 -3.99 10.46
C GLU A 194 -15.95 -4.99 11.27
N CYS A 195 -16.07 -6.29 10.93
CA CYS A 195 -15.50 -7.37 11.74
C CYS A 195 -13.97 -7.29 11.86
N SER A 196 -13.27 -6.90 10.78
CA SER A 196 -11.81 -6.85 10.82
C SER A 196 -11.30 -5.73 11.74
N ALA A 197 -11.98 -4.59 11.80
CA ALA A 197 -11.68 -3.53 12.76
C ALA A 197 -11.83 -4.04 14.19
N PHE A 198 -12.95 -4.73 14.48
CA PHE A 198 -13.19 -5.32 15.79
C PHE A 198 -12.11 -6.34 16.18
N GLU A 199 -11.79 -7.27 15.30
CA GLU A 199 -10.76 -8.30 15.52
C GLU A 199 -9.37 -7.71 15.74
N LEU A 200 -9.07 -6.54 15.14
CA LEU A 200 -7.82 -5.82 15.26
C LEU A 200 -7.78 -4.87 16.47
N GLY A 201 -8.87 -4.75 17.24
CA GLY A 201 -8.95 -3.84 18.37
C GLY A 201 -9.09 -2.36 17.98
N ILE A 202 -9.50 -2.08 16.75
CA ILE A 202 -9.77 -0.73 16.24
C ILE A 202 -11.19 -0.33 16.71
N SER A 203 -11.32 0.82 17.35
CA SER A 203 -12.62 1.31 17.80
C SER A 203 -13.52 1.69 16.61
N ARG A 204 -14.83 1.75 16.84
CA ARG A 204 -15.80 2.16 15.81
C ARG A 204 -15.53 3.55 15.26
N ALA A 205 -15.11 4.49 16.13
CA ALA A 205 -14.80 5.85 15.72
C ALA A 205 -13.56 5.91 14.81
N GLU A 206 -12.50 5.17 15.16
CA GLU A 206 -11.30 5.05 14.36
C GLU A 206 -11.57 4.35 13.02
N ALA A 207 -12.34 3.24 13.04
CA ALA A 207 -12.74 2.54 11.82
C ALA A 207 -13.48 3.46 10.85
N LYS A 208 -14.46 4.21 11.37
CA LYS A 208 -15.23 5.18 10.58
C LYS A 208 -14.36 6.30 10.02
N ALA A 209 -13.43 6.84 10.81
CA ALA A 209 -12.51 7.88 10.36
C ALA A 209 -11.59 7.36 9.24
N LEU A 210 -11.03 6.16 9.40
CA LEU A 210 -10.15 5.53 8.38
C LEU A 210 -10.92 5.13 7.11
N GLN A 211 -12.18 4.69 7.23
CA GLN A 211 -13.05 4.44 6.09
C GLN A 211 -13.34 5.73 5.30
N GLN A 212 -13.55 6.85 5.99
CA GLN A 212 -13.72 8.13 5.33
C GLN A 212 -12.45 8.56 4.58
N VAL A 213 -11.29 8.46 5.23
CA VAL A 213 -9.99 8.77 4.61
C VAL A 213 -9.73 7.90 3.37
N ALA A 214 -10.10 6.63 3.42
CA ALA A 214 -9.91 5.70 2.30
C ALA A 214 -10.86 5.98 1.13
N PHE A 215 -12.01 6.59 1.39
CA PHE A 215 -13.00 6.97 0.37
C PHE A 215 -12.60 8.25 -0.37
N ASP A 216 -12.12 9.27 0.35
CA ASP A 216 -11.74 10.59 -0.17
C ASP A 216 -10.50 10.52 -1.09
#